data_93d5facd065a448e0fbcf4c81eaa58ac
#
_entry.id   93d5facd065a448e0fbcf4c81eaa58ac
#
_cell.length_a   1.000
_cell.length_b   1.000
_cell.length_c   1.000
_cell.angle_alpha   90.00
_cell.angle_beta   90.00
_cell.angle_gamma   90.00
#
_symmetry.space_group_name_H-M   'P 1'
#
loop_
_entity.id
_entity.type
_entity.pdbx_description
1 polymer ?
#
loop_
_entity_poly.entity_id
_entity_poly.type
_entity_poly.pdbx_seq_one_letter_code
_entity_poly.pdbx_strand_id
1 'polypeptide(L)'
;ALVRRQRQMCIRDRYKTTKIDLDKGEQFKPEFKKISPLSKIPVIIDQNKNKTIFESGAILMYLAEESGKFYDQKNRLEINQWLMAQMGYVGPMLGQHHQFHHYNPGKSKFGEERYFKIAERIYTELDQRLSNSKFLSGDEYTIADIGTFPWIARHEWHDIGLSNYKNLTRWYNDISKREAVIKGFSFMNKDEVIPKP
;
A
#
# COMPACT_ATOMS: atom_id res chain seq x y z
N ALA A 1 -28.18 20.53 12.19
CA ALA A 1 -26.75 20.67 12.58
C ALA A 1 -26.32 19.59 13.57
N LEU A 2 -27.10 19.28 14.58
CA LEU A 2 -26.83 18.20 15.56
C LEU A 2 -26.84 16.81 14.92
N VAL A 3 -27.78 16.52 14.03
CA VAL A 3 -27.87 15.25 13.29
C VAL A 3 -26.71 15.09 12.31
N ARG A 4 -26.22 16.17 11.69
CA ARG A 4 -25.01 16.16 10.85
C ARG A 4 -23.74 15.95 11.66
N ARG A 5 -23.61 16.55 12.85
CA ARG A 5 -22.47 16.32 13.77
C ARG A 5 -22.49 14.90 14.35
N GLN A 6 -23.64 14.36 14.71
CA GLN A 6 -23.75 12.95 15.13
C GLN A 6 -23.39 11.98 14.01
N ARG A 7 -23.80 12.24 12.75
CA ARG A 7 -23.37 11.41 11.59
C ARG A 7 -21.86 11.52 11.34
N GLN A 8 -21.24 12.68 11.53
CA GLN A 8 -19.79 12.83 11.42
C GLN A 8 -19.02 12.22 12.60
N MET A 9 -19.54 12.30 13.83
CA MET A 9 -18.98 11.60 14.99
C MET A 9 -19.08 10.07 14.87
N CYS A 10 -20.22 9.55 14.39
CA CYS A 10 -20.40 8.12 14.12
C CYS A 10 -19.49 7.55 13.02
N ILE A 11 -18.91 8.37 12.16
CA ILE A 11 -17.97 7.91 11.11
C ILE A 11 -16.55 7.74 11.66
N ARG A 12 -16.15 8.46 12.70
CA ARG A 12 -14.81 8.38 13.30
C ARG A 12 -14.55 7.12 14.15
N ASP A 13 -15.59 6.54 14.74
CA ASP A 13 -15.48 5.42 15.70
C ASP A 13 -15.97 4.07 15.12
N ARG A 14 -16.06 3.95 13.79
CA ARG A 14 -16.67 2.76 13.16
C ARG A 14 -15.77 1.57 12.98
N TYR A 15 -14.50 1.64 13.31
CA TYR A 15 -13.62 0.48 13.21
C TYR A 15 -12.79 0.31 14.48
N LYS A 16 -12.55 -0.95 14.82
CA LYS A 16 -11.62 -1.36 15.86
C LYS A 16 -10.39 -1.98 15.21
N THR A 17 -9.22 -1.55 15.65
CA THR A 17 -7.95 -2.12 15.19
C THR A 17 -7.44 -3.13 16.20
N THR A 18 -6.99 -4.30 15.71
CA THR A 18 -6.30 -5.30 16.49
C THR A 18 -4.90 -5.48 15.91
N LYS A 19 -3.87 -5.19 16.70
CA LYS A 19 -2.48 -5.43 16.31
C LYS A 19 -2.18 -6.92 16.45
N ILE A 20 -1.57 -7.50 15.44
CA ILE A 20 -1.05 -8.87 15.44
C ILE A 20 0.46 -8.78 15.58
N ASP A 21 1.00 -9.39 16.63
CA ASP A 21 2.43 -9.45 16.90
C ASP A 21 3.07 -10.55 16.05
N LEU A 22 3.70 -10.13 14.94
CA LEU A 22 4.33 -11.06 13.99
C LEU A 22 5.57 -11.73 14.58
N ASP A 23 6.30 -11.05 15.45
CA ASP A 23 7.52 -11.57 16.07
C ASP A 23 7.20 -12.70 17.06
N LYS A 24 6.02 -12.63 17.68
CA LYS A 24 5.48 -13.69 18.53
C LYS A 24 4.73 -14.79 17.77
N GLY A 25 4.65 -14.69 16.45
CA GLY A 25 3.99 -15.70 15.63
C GLY A 25 2.45 -15.71 15.78
N GLU A 26 1.83 -14.60 16.21
CA GLU A 26 0.39 -14.56 16.42
C GLU A 26 -0.43 -14.83 15.16
N GLN A 27 0.13 -14.52 13.98
CA GLN A 27 -0.47 -14.81 12.67
C GLN A 27 -0.63 -16.32 12.41
N PHE A 28 0.06 -17.18 13.15
CA PHE A 28 -0.02 -18.64 13.02
C PHE A 28 -1.01 -19.30 13.98
N LYS A 29 -1.60 -18.51 14.90
CA LYS A 29 -2.61 -19.03 15.82
C LYS A 29 -3.86 -19.50 15.05
N PRO A 30 -4.52 -20.59 15.50
CA PRO A 30 -5.70 -21.14 14.82
C PRO A 30 -6.83 -20.13 14.61
N GLU A 31 -7.03 -19.20 15.55
CA GLU A 31 -8.06 -18.18 15.50
C GLU A 31 -7.79 -17.21 14.34
N PHE A 32 -6.53 -16.81 14.15
CA PHE A 32 -6.15 -15.91 13.07
C PHE A 32 -6.21 -16.62 11.70
N LYS A 33 -5.80 -17.89 11.64
CA LYS A 33 -5.88 -18.69 10.41
C LYS A 33 -7.32 -18.86 9.87
N LYS A 34 -8.32 -18.83 10.74
CA LYS A 34 -9.73 -18.85 10.31
C LYS A 34 -10.12 -17.64 9.48
N ILE A 35 -9.51 -16.49 9.73
CA ILE A 35 -9.79 -15.22 9.02
C ILE A 35 -8.73 -14.87 7.98
N SER A 36 -7.54 -15.44 8.07
CA SER A 36 -6.44 -15.29 7.12
C SER A 36 -5.79 -16.64 6.84
N PRO A 37 -6.27 -17.39 5.83
CA PRO A 37 -5.77 -18.75 5.54
C PRO A 37 -4.26 -18.80 5.26
N LEU A 38 -3.70 -17.72 4.70
CA LEU A 38 -2.27 -17.59 4.41
C LEU A 38 -1.45 -17.03 5.58
N SER A 39 -2.09 -16.78 6.75
CA SER A 39 -1.42 -16.20 7.93
C SER A 39 -0.77 -14.84 7.64
N LYS A 40 -1.42 -14.01 6.82
CA LYS A 40 -0.94 -12.69 6.43
C LYS A 40 -1.86 -11.59 6.95
N ILE A 41 -1.27 -10.43 7.22
CA ILE A 41 -1.98 -9.17 7.47
C ILE A 41 -1.87 -8.30 6.21
N PRO A 42 -2.84 -7.36 5.99
CA PRO A 42 -4.02 -7.08 6.79
C PRO A 42 -5.21 -8.02 6.53
N VAL A 43 -6.15 -8.02 7.48
CA VAL A 43 -7.50 -8.62 7.34
C VAL A 43 -8.50 -7.62 7.86
N ILE A 44 -9.65 -7.51 7.23
CA ILE A 44 -10.78 -6.75 7.74
C ILE A 44 -12.00 -7.66 7.96
N ILE A 45 -12.80 -7.32 8.95
CA ILE A 45 -14.09 -7.97 9.22
C ILE A 45 -15.17 -6.90 9.17
N ASP A 46 -16.01 -6.95 8.16
CA ASP A 46 -17.21 -6.12 8.09
C ASP A 46 -18.32 -6.79 8.90
N GLN A 47 -18.57 -6.26 10.09
CA GLN A 47 -19.57 -6.80 11.01
C GLN A 47 -21.01 -6.57 10.50
N ASN A 48 -21.26 -5.51 9.73
CA ASN A 48 -22.59 -5.21 9.21
C ASN A 48 -23.03 -6.20 8.13
N LYS A 49 -22.06 -6.65 7.33
CA LYS A 49 -22.28 -7.59 6.21
C LYS A 49 -21.83 -9.01 6.51
N ASN A 50 -21.31 -9.24 7.73
CA ASN A 50 -20.73 -10.52 8.15
C ASN A 50 -19.71 -11.08 7.12
N LYS A 51 -18.80 -10.21 6.66
CA LYS A 51 -17.77 -10.56 5.67
C LYS A 51 -16.39 -10.44 6.26
N THR A 52 -15.55 -11.43 6.02
CA THR A 52 -14.12 -11.39 6.31
C THR A 52 -13.37 -11.27 4.98
N ILE A 53 -12.51 -10.27 4.86
CA ILE A 53 -11.74 -9.98 3.65
C ILE A 53 -10.25 -9.97 4.01
N PHE A 54 -9.48 -10.80 3.36
CA PHE A 54 -8.02 -10.83 3.40
C PHE A 54 -7.47 -10.44 2.03
N GLU A 55 -6.15 -10.29 1.88
CA GLU A 55 -5.44 -9.69 0.76
C GLU A 55 -5.67 -8.18 0.64
N SER A 56 -4.58 -7.40 0.76
CA SER A 56 -4.66 -5.94 0.77
C SER A 56 -5.29 -5.36 -0.50
N GLY A 57 -5.06 -5.98 -1.67
CA GLY A 57 -5.71 -5.58 -2.92
C GLY A 57 -7.22 -5.81 -2.90
N ALA A 58 -7.68 -6.96 -2.41
CA ALA A 58 -9.10 -7.27 -2.27
C ALA A 58 -9.77 -6.34 -1.25
N ILE A 59 -9.08 -6.01 -0.16
CA ILE A 59 -9.55 -5.05 0.83
C ILE A 59 -9.72 -3.66 0.21
N LEU A 60 -8.74 -3.20 -0.58
CA LEU A 60 -8.83 -1.91 -1.27
C LEU A 60 -10.02 -1.87 -2.23
N MET A 61 -10.21 -2.91 -3.04
CA MET A 61 -11.36 -3.01 -3.95
C MET A 61 -12.68 -2.98 -3.19
N TYR A 62 -12.81 -3.78 -2.13
CA TYR A 62 -14.01 -3.83 -1.30
C TYR A 62 -14.34 -2.47 -0.68
N LEU A 63 -13.37 -1.81 -0.04
CA LEU A 63 -13.57 -0.51 0.59
C LEU A 63 -13.87 0.59 -0.43
N ALA A 64 -13.29 0.52 -1.61
CA ALA A 64 -13.54 1.47 -2.69
C ALA A 64 -14.97 1.31 -3.25
N GLU A 65 -15.44 0.08 -3.45
CA GLU A 65 -16.83 -0.21 -3.85
C GLU A 65 -17.83 0.26 -2.79
N GLU A 66 -17.58 -0.06 -1.52
CA GLU A 66 -18.45 0.36 -0.41
C GLU A 66 -18.52 1.89 -0.23
N SER A 67 -17.43 2.59 -0.49
CA SER A 67 -17.36 4.05 -0.35
C SER A 67 -17.76 4.81 -1.61
N GLY A 68 -17.78 4.16 -2.78
CA GLY A 68 -17.95 4.79 -4.09
C GLY A 68 -16.80 5.72 -4.47
N LYS A 69 -15.56 5.50 -3.94
CA LYS A 69 -14.41 6.37 -4.14
C LYS A 69 -13.19 5.60 -4.64
N PHE A 70 -12.34 6.27 -5.40
CA PHE A 70 -11.03 5.77 -5.84
C PHE A 70 -11.06 4.53 -6.77
N TYR A 71 -12.24 4.19 -7.32
CA TYR A 71 -12.46 3.01 -8.15
C TYR A 71 -13.58 3.26 -9.17
N ASP A 72 -13.34 4.19 -10.11
CA ASP A 72 -14.32 4.56 -11.12
C ASP A 72 -14.61 3.39 -12.08
N GLN A 73 -15.90 3.15 -12.33
CA GLN A 73 -16.37 2.10 -13.23
C GLN A 73 -15.89 2.30 -14.68
N LYS A 74 -15.79 3.55 -15.14
CA LYS A 74 -15.34 3.87 -16.50
C LYS A 74 -13.87 3.52 -16.74
N ASN A 75 -13.04 3.58 -15.68
CA ASN A 75 -11.61 3.31 -15.75
C ASN A 75 -11.22 2.02 -15.00
N ARG A 76 -12.19 1.18 -14.67
CA ARG A 76 -12.01 0.02 -13.79
C ARG A 76 -10.94 -0.97 -14.30
N LEU A 77 -10.86 -1.18 -15.60
CA LEU A 77 -9.88 -2.09 -16.19
C LEU A 77 -8.45 -1.59 -15.94
N GLU A 78 -8.18 -0.33 -16.23
CA GLU A 78 -6.86 0.29 -16.02
C GLU A 78 -6.47 0.28 -14.54
N ILE A 79 -7.41 0.62 -13.65
CA ILE A 79 -7.20 0.58 -12.20
C ILE A 79 -6.84 -0.83 -11.75
N ASN A 80 -7.56 -1.84 -12.24
CA ASN A 80 -7.28 -3.25 -11.91
C ASN A 80 -5.92 -3.70 -12.42
N GLN A 81 -5.54 -3.31 -13.65
CA GLN A 81 -4.23 -3.65 -14.20
C GLN A 81 -3.10 -3.15 -13.31
N TRP A 82 -3.14 -1.88 -12.90
CA TRP A 82 -2.11 -1.29 -12.04
C TRP A 82 -2.17 -1.83 -10.61
N LEU A 83 -3.36 -2.08 -10.07
CA LEU A 83 -3.49 -2.74 -8.76
C LEU A 83 -2.91 -4.16 -8.79
N MET A 84 -3.21 -4.95 -9.83
CA MET A 84 -2.66 -6.30 -9.97
C MET A 84 -1.15 -6.28 -10.24
N ALA A 85 -0.65 -5.32 -11.01
CA ALA A 85 0.79 -5.11 -11.18
C ALA A 85 1.48 -4.82 -9.84
N GLN A 86 0.84 -4.03 -8.97
CA GLN A 86 1.35 -3.80 -7.62
C GLN A 86 1.34 -5.09 -6.81
N MET A 87 0.23 -5.84 -6.76
CA MET A 87 0.10 -7.06 -5.96
C MET A 87 0.99 -8.20 -6.44
N GLY A 88 1.15 -8.35 -7.76
CA GLY A 88 1.91 -9.47 -8.36
C GLY A 88 3.38 -9.17 -8.61
N TYR A 89 3.76 -7.90 -8.68
CA TYR A 89 5.12 -7.54 -9.09
C TYR A 89 5.77 -6.47 -8.20
N VAL A 90 5.24 -5.24 -8.17
CA VAL A 90 5.89 -4.12 -7.47
C VAL A 90 6.12 -4.45 -6.00
N GLY A 91 5.05 -4.78 -5.28
CA GLY A 91 5.13 -5.12 -3.86
C GLY A 91 6.03 -6.31 -3.56
N PRO A 92 5.77 -7.48 -4.16
CA PRO A 92 6.60 -8.67 -3.93
C PRO A 92 8.07 -8.47 -4.27
N MET A 93 8.40 -7.80 -5.37
CA MET A 93 9.80 -7.63 -5.79
C MET A 93 10.55 -6.62 -4.91
N LEU A 94 9.93 -5.49 -4.55
CA LEU A 94 10.50 -4.57 -3.57
C LEU A 94 10.62 -5.22 -2.20
N GLY A 95 9.68 -6.07 -1.82
CA GLY A 95 9.77 -6.88 -0.59
C GLY A 95 10.96 -7.84 -0.58
N GLN A 96 11.26 -8.49 -1.72
CA GLN A 96 12.47 -9.29 -1.85
C GLN A 96 13.74 -8.42 -1.82
N HIS A 97 13.70 -7.23 -2.42
CA HIS A 97 14.81 -6.29 -2.31
C HIS A 97 15.05 -5.88 -0.85
N HIS A 98 14.00 -5.55 -0.08
CA HIS A 98 14.13 -5.32 1.36
C HIS A 98 14.75 -6.52 2.08
N GLN A 99 14.33 -7.74 1.74
CA GLN A 99 14.82 -8.96 2.38
C GLN A 99 16.33 -9.15 2.21
N PHE A 100 16.85 -8.93 1.00
CA PHE A 100 18.26 -9.15 0.71
C PHE A 100 19.14 -7.94 1.02
N HIS A 101 18.67 -6.73 0.66
CA HIS A 101 19.48 -5.52 0.75
C HIS A 101 19.40 -4.85 2.13
N HIS A 102 18.18 -4.75 2.72
CA HIS A 102 17.98 -4.01 3.96
C HIS A 102 18.07 -4.91 5.21
N TYR A 103 17.37 -6.06 5.21
CA TYR A 103 17.29 -6.92 6.40
C TYR A 103 18.45 -7.92 6.52
N ASN A 104 19.04 -8.37 5.41
CA ASN A 104 20.09 -9.39 5.40
C ASN A 104 21.25 -9.01 4.47
N PRO A 105 21.85 -7.81 4.60
CA PRO A 105 22.94 -7.38 3.73
C PRO A 105 24.14 -8.33 3.85
N GLY A 106 24.78 -8.64 2.72
CA GLY A 106 25.94 -9.52 2.63
C GLY A 106 25.64 -11.02 2.76
N LYS A 107 24.36 -11.42 2.94
CA LYS A 107 24.00 -12.85 3.04
C LYS A 107 23.90 -13.56 1.70
N SER A 108 23.59 -12.85 0.62
CA SER A 108 23.45 -13.42 -0.71
C SER A 108 23.77 -12.37 -1.79
N LYS A 109 25.00 -12.39 -2.28
CA LYS A 109 25.40 -11.48 -3.38
C LYS A 109 24.47 -11.61 -4.59
N PHE A 110 24.13 -12.82 -4.99
CA PHE A 110 23.21 -13.06 -6.11
C PHE A 110 21.81 -12.44 -5.85
N GLY A 111 21.26 -12.64 -4.64
CA GLY A 111 19.96 -12.08 -4.28
C GLY A 111 19.98 -10.55 -4.27
N GLU A 112 20.99 -9.95 -3.66
CA GLU A 112 21.17 -8.50 -3.61
C GLU A 112 21.25 -7.89 -5.01
N GLU A 113 22.17 -8.39 -5.86
CA GLU A 113 22.34 -7.88 -7.23
C GLU A 113 21.07 -8.07 -8.10
N ARG A 114 20.43 -9.23 -7.98
CA ARG A 114 19.21 -9.54 -8.73
C ARG A 114 18.06 -8.60 -8.38
N TYR A 115 17.75 -8.48 -7.09
CA TYR A 115 16.60 -7.71 -6.66
C TYR A 115 16.85 -6.20 -6.68
N PHE A 116 18.09 -5.75 -6.56
CA PHE A 116 18.45 -4.37 -6.81
C PHE A 116 18.14 -3.95 -8.26
N LYS A 117 18.58 -4.74 -9.25
CA LYS A 117 18.26 -4.50 -10.67
C LYS A 117 16.76 -4.52 -10.97
N ILE A 118 16.01 -5.38 -10.28
CA ILE A 118 14.56 -5.43 -10.42
C ILE A 118 13.94 -4.17 -9.81
N ALA A 119 14.39 -3.72 -8.64
CA ALA A 119 13.93 -2.51 -7.99
C ALA A 119 14.20 -1.26 -8.84
N GLU A 120 15.41 -1.11 -9.41
CA GLU A 120 15.73 -0.03 -10.37
C GLU A 120 14.80 -0.04 -11.59
N ARG A 121 14.50 -1.22 -12.13
CA ARG A 121 13.54 -1.36 -13.25
C ARG A 121 12.15 -0.91 -12.84
N ILE A 122 11.65 -1.30 -11.67
CA ILE A 122 10.35 -0.86 -11.16
C ILE A 122 10.28 0.66 -11.08
N TYR A 123 11.32 1.32 -10.56
CA TYR A 123 11.39 2.77 -10.49
C TYR A 123 11.34 3.41 -11.89
N THR A 124 12.11 2.88 -12.82
CA THR A 124 12.15 3.35 -14.20
C THR A 124 10.79 3.21 -14.89
N GLU A 125 10.14 2.06 -14.75
CA GLU A 125 8.85 1.78 -15.40
C GLU A 125 7.72 2.60 -14.78
N LEU A 126 7.71 2.79 -13.46
CA LEU A 126 6.76 3.68 -12.79
C LEU A 126 6.97 5.14 -13.19
N ASP A 127 8.22 5.61 -13.27
CA ASP A 127 8.54 6.97 -13.71
C ASP A 127 8.08 7.20 -15.17
N GLN A 128 8.35 6.24 -16.06
CA GLN A 128 7.90 6.28 -17.44
C GLN A 128 6.38 6.31 -17.55
N ARG A 129 5.67 5.48 -16.78
CA ARG A 129 4.20 5.53 -16.73
C ARG A 129 3.69 6.89 -16.32
N LEU A 130 4.27 7.44 -15.27
CA LEU A 130 3.88 8.72 -14.69
C LEU A 130 4.32 9.94 -15.51
N SER A 131 5.14 9.75 -16.55
CA SER A 131 5.42 10.81 -17.52
C SER A 131 4.22 11.16 -18.41
N ASN A 132 3.31 10.21 -18.60
CA ASN A 132 2.13 10.33 -19.46
C ASN A 132 0.82 10.45 -18.69
N SER A 133 0.85 10.41 -17.37
CA SER A 133 -0.34 10.49 -16.52
C SER A 133 -0.02 11.08 -15.15
N LYS A 134 -1.03 11.64 -14.50
CA LYS A 134 -0.87 12.21 -13.17
C LYS A 134 -0.70 11.12 -12.11
N PHE A 135 -1.48 10.03 -12.22
CA PHE A 135 -1.48 8.87 -11.35
C PHE A 135 -1.35 7.57 -12.15
N LEU A 136 -1.20 6.43 -11.48
CA LEU A 136 -0.90 5.16 -12.14
C LEU A 136 -1.98 4.71 -13.13
N SER A 137 -3.24 4.98 -12.86
CA SER A 137 -4.35 4.60 -13.72
C SER A 137 -4.96 5.78 -14.50
N GLY A 138 -4.26 6.89 -14.65
CA GLY A 138 -4.69 8.09 -15.38
C GLY A 138 -4.60 9.35 -14.54
N ASP A 139 -5.57 10.28 -14.69
CA ASP A 139 -5.51 11.58 -14.04
C ASP A 139 -6.12 11.61 -12.63
N GLU A 140 -6.82 10.55 -12.25
CA GLU A 140 -7.46 10.45 -10.95
C GLU A 140 -6.69 9.53 -9.99
N TYR A 141 -6.65 9.94 -8.71
CA TYR A 141 -6.07 9.15 -7.62
C TYR A 141 -6.96 7.95 -7.30
N THR A 142 -6.40 6.74 -7.34
CA THR A 142 -7.15 5.49 -7.25
C THR A 142 -6.54 4.50 -6.26
N ILE A 143 -7.20 3.36 -6.08
CA ILE A 143 -6.68 2.26 -5.25
C ILE A 143 -5.36 1.68 -5.78
N ALA A 144 -5.04 1.86 -7.05
CA ALA A 144 -3.74 1.48 -7.60
C ALA A 144 -2.61 2.30 -6.97
N ASP A 145 -2.82 3.61 -6.83
CA ASP A 145 -1.87 4.51 -6.15
C ASP A 145 -1.81 4.23 -4.64
N ILE A 146 -2.97 4.01 -4.02
CA ILE A 146 -3.07 3.69 -2.59
C ILE A 146 -2.27 2.42 -2.25
N GLY A 147 -2.36 1.40 -3.11
CA GLY A 147 -1.62 0.15 -2.93
C GLY A 147 -0.12 0.27 -3.19
N THR A 148 0.28 1.13 -4.14
CA THR A 148 1.68 1.26 -4.57
C THR A 148 2.49 2.21 -3.67
N PHE A 149 1.88 3.30 -3.21
CA PHE A 149 2.57 4.35 -2.46
C PHE A 149 3.34 3.83 -1.23
N PRO A 150 2.80 2.94 -0.37
CA PRO A 150 3.53 2.48 0.81
C PRO A 150 4.85 1.77 0.49
N TRP A 151 4.96 1.15 -0.68
CA TRP A 151 6.19 0.51 -1.14
C TRP A 151 7.24 1.53 -1.54
N ILE A 152 6.84 2.54 -2.29
CA ILE A 152 7.76 3.63 -2.69
C ILE A 152 8.10 4.52 -1.49
N ALA A 153 7.23 4.62 -0.48
CA ALA A 153 7.51 5.34 0.77
C ALA A 153 8.64 4.72 1.61
N ARG A 154 9.12 3.53 1.23
CA ARG A 154 10.34 2.92 1.80
C ARG A 154 11.57 3.12 0.90
N HIS A 155 11.59 4.15 0.04
CA HIS A 155 12.66 4.42 -0.92
C HIS A 155 14.07 4.51 -0.28
N GLU A 156 14.18 4.95 0.98
CA GLU A 156 15.45 4.94 1.72
C GLU A 156 16.03 3.52 1.89
N TRP A 157 15.18 2.50 1.96
CA TRP A 157 15.61 1.10 2.06
C TRP A 157 16.02 0.50 0.70
N HIS A 158 15.69 1.20 -0.39
CA HIS A 158 15.98 0.72 -1.74
C HIS A 158 17.35 1.12 -2.23
N ASP A 159 17.93 2.19 -1.67
CA ASP A 159 19.25 2.73 -2.04
C ASP A 159 19.39 3.04 -3.55
N ILE A 160 18.30 3.53 -4.15
CA ILE A 160 18.22 3.84 -5.60
C ILE A 160 18.24 5.36 -5.84
N GLY A 161 17.72 6.14 -4.88
CA GLY A 161 17.57 7.59 -4.99
C GLY A 161 16.32 7.99 -5.76
N LEU A 162 15.23 8.15 -5.04
CA LEU A 162 13.93 8.52 -5.60
C LEU A 162 13.99 9.81 -6.42
N SER A 163 14.77 10.79 -5.99
CA SER A 163 14.95 12.08 -6.68
C SER A 163 15.48 11.99 -8.10
N ASN A 164 16.09 10.86 -8.49
CA ASN A 164 16.56 10.62 -9.86
C ASN A 164 15.40 10.39 -10.85
N TYR A 165 14.17 10.17 -10.36
CA TYR A 165 12.98 9.81 -11.12
C TYR A 165 11.94 10.91 -11.00
N LYS A 166 11.96 11.89 -11.91
CA LYS A 166 11.20 13.15 -11.81
C LYS A 166 9.69 12.96 -11.69
N ASN A 167 9.13 12.07 -12.49
CA ASN A 167 7.69 11.84 -12.54
C ASN A 167 7.22 11.04 -11.32
N LEU A 168 7.99 10.04 -10.91
CA LEU A 168 7.76 9.26 -9.72
C LEU A 168 7.88 10.13 -8.46
N THR A 169 8.87 11.04 -8.41
CA THR A 169 9.04 12.01 -7.33
C THR A 169 7.87 13.00 -7.26
N ARG A 170 7.38 13.49 -8.40
CA ARG A 170 6.16 14.33 -8.44
C ARG A 170 4.96 13.58 -7.86
N TRP A 171 4.69 12.38 -8.36
CA TRP A 171 3.61 11.51 -7.88
C TRP A 171 3.72 11.24 -6.38
N TYR A 172 4.92 10.92 -5.91
CA TYR A 172 5.21 10.71 -4.50
C TYR A 172 4.88 11.94 -3.65
N ASN A 173 5.34 13.11 -4.07
CA ASN A 173 5.10 14.38 -3.38
C ASN A 173 3.61 14.78 -3.36
N ASP A 174 2.86 14.49 -4.43
CA ASP A 174 1.44 14.77 -4.49
C ASP A 174 0.64 13.88 -3.51
N ILE A 175 1.04 12.63 -3.37
CA ILE A 175 0.38 11.69 -2.47
C ILE A 175 0.79 11.90 -1.01
N SER A 176 2.08 12.13 -0.73
CA SER A 176 2.60 12.32 0.63
C SER A 176 1.99 13.52 1.37
N LYS A 177 1.46 14.50 0.64
CA LYS A 177 0.79 15.68 1.21
C LYS A 177 -0.68 15.44 1.57
N ARG A 178 -1.26 14.30 1.18
CA ARG A 178 -2.67 14.00 1.47
C ARG A 178 -2.85 13.71 2.95
N GLU A 179 -3.77 14.41 3.60
CA GLU A 179 -4.03 14.27 5.04
C GLU A 179 -4.32 12.82 5.45
N ALA A 180 -5.10 12.09 4.64
CA ALA A 180 -5.42 10.70 4.90
C ALA A 180 -4.19 9.77 4.80
N VAL A 181 -3.25 10.08 3.90
CA VAL A 181 -2.00 9.31 3.74
C VAL A 181 -1.08 9.57 4.94
N ILE A 182 -0.93 10.83 5.37
CA ILE A 182 -0.15 11.20 6.56
C ILE A 182 -0.71 10.48 7.80
N LYS A 183 -2.02 10.52 8.00
CA LYS A 183 -2.69 9.83 9.11
C LYS A 183 -2.54 8.31 9.04
N GLY A 184 -2.62 7.73 7.84
CA GLY A 184 -2.44 6.30 7.64
C GLY A 184 -1.01 5.85 7.91
N PHE A 185 -0.02 6.65 7.53
CA PHE A 185 1.39 6.34 7.71
C PHE A 185 1.79 6.34 9.19
N SER A 186 1.32 7.32 9.95
CA SER A 186 1.57 7.44 11.40
C SER A 186 0.59 6.64 12.28
N PHE A 187 -0.32 5.84 11.67
CA PHE A 187 -1.40 5.19 12.42
C PHE A 187 -0.91 4.20 13.48
N MET A 188 0.10 3.40 13.17
CA MET A 188 0.64 2.39 14.09
C MET A 188 1.77 2.94 14.96
N ASN A 189 2.46 3.95 14.50
CA ASN A 189 3.54 4.64 15.21
C ASN A 189 3.42 6.14 14.96
N LYS A 190 3.06 6.90 15.99
CA LYS A 190 2.80 8.34 15.89
C LYS A 190 4.03 9.16 15.50
N ASP A 191 5.22 8.63 15.76
CA ASP A 191 6.49 9.28 15.43
C ASP A 191 6.97 8.95 14.01
N GLU A 192 6.29 8.05 13.33
CA GLU A 192 6.63 7.67 11.96
C GLU A 192 6.13 8.73 10.98
N VAL A 193 7.06 9.32 10.25
CA VAL A 193 6.79 10.33 9.22
C VAL A 193 7.09 9.76 7.83
N ILE A 194 6.38 10.29 6.83
CA ILE A 194 6.65 9.90 5.43
C ILE A 194 8.02 10.45 5.06
N PRO A 195 8.98 9.62 4.60
CA PRO A 195 10.31 10.06 4.20
C PRO A 195 10.23 11.10 3.06
N LYS A 196 11.19 12.02 3.04
CA LYS A 196 11.31 12.99 1.93
C LYS A 196 12.12 12.36 0.80
N PRO A 197 11.77 12.64 -0.47
CA PRO A 197 12.56 12.20 -1.64
C PRO A 197 13.99 12.69 -1.62
#